data_8743681d9731ce5486a311d4a03a8178
#
_entry.id   8743681d9731ce5486a311d4a03a8178
#
_cell.length_a   1.000
_cell.length_b   1.000
_cell.length_c   1.000
_cell.angle_alpha   90.00
_cell.angle_beta   90.00
_cell.angle_gamma   90.00
#
_symmetry.space_group_name_H-M   'P 1'
#
loop_
_entity.id
_entity.type
_entity.pdbx_description
1 polymer ?
#
loop_
_entity_poly.entity_id
_entity_poly.type
_entity_poly.pdbx_seq_one_letter_code
_entity_poly.pdbx_strand_id
1 'polypeptide(L)'
;ISAAMSVEGQLATDRVFAPELQAIRPHPGQAVSAQNLTKVLAGSGIMASHRTDNCRRVQDAYSLRCSPQVHGAARDTVAHAANVALRELASAIDNPVVLADEGRVESNGNFHGAPVAYVLDFLAIAAADVASISERRTDRFLDKTRNADLPPFLADDPGVDSGLMIAQYTQAAIVSEMKRLAVPASVDSIPSSAMQEDHVSMGWSAD
;
A
#
# COMPACT_ATOMS: atom_id res chain seq x y z
N ILE A 1 -0.72 -10.44 -7.42
CA ILE A 1 0.00 -11.57 -8.02
C ILE A 1 1.28 -11.86 -7.24
N SER A 2 2.22 -10.92 -7.08
CA SER A 2 3.50 -11.17 -6.38
C SER A 2 3.29 -11.69 -4.93
N ALA A 3 2.28 -11.21 -4.23
CA ALA A 3 1.95 -11.72 -2.89
C ALA A 3 1.51 -13.20 -2.93
N ALA A 4 0.67 -13.59 -3.91
CA ALA A 4 0.25 -14.98 -4.09
C ALA A 4 1.44 -15.87 -4.45
N MET A 5 2.27 -15.47 -5.40
CA MET A 5 3.51 -16.19 -5.74
C MET A 5 4.44 -16.33 -4.53
N SER A 6 4.50 -15.33 -3.66
CA SER A 6 5.29 -15.39 -2.44
C SER A 6 4.72 -16.38 -1.42
N VAL A 7 3.39 -16.44 -1.28
CA VAL A 7 2.71 -17.43 -0.44
C VAL A 7 3.01 -18.83 -0.94
N GLU A 8 2.89 -19.06 -2.25
CA GLU A 8 3.17 -20.33 -2.91
C GLU A 8 4.65 -20.73 -2.73
N GLY A 9 5.59 -19.88 -3.16
CA GLY A 9 7.02 -20.18 -3.14
C GLY A 9 7.64 -20.29 -1.75
N GLN A 10 6.99 -19.71 -0.73
CA GLN A 10 7.38 -19.85 0.67
C GLN A 10 6.67 -21.01 1.39
N LEU A 11 5.90 -21.80 0.67
CA LEU A 11 5.09 -22.90 1.22
C LEU A 11 4.23 -22.43 2.40
N ALA A 12 3.59 -21.28 2.27
CA ALA A 12 2.69 -20.72 3.28
C ALA A 12 1.26 -21.26 3.11
N THR A 13 0.43 -21.10 4.14
CA THR A 13 -0.97 -21.54 4.08
C THR A 13 -1.87 -20.51 3.38
N ASP A 14 -2.83 -20.99 2.60
CA ASP A 14 -3.91 -20.18 2.02
C ASP A 14 -5.17 -20.12 2.90
N ARG A 15 -5.23 -20.89 3.99
CA ARG A 15 -6.39 -20.95 4.90
C ARG A 15 -6.72 -19.58 5.52
N VAL A 16 -5.71 -18.71 5.67
CA VAL A 16 -5.87 -17.36 6.20
C VAL A 16 -6.65 -16.42 5.26
N PHE A 17 -6.87 -16.83 4.01
CA PHE A 17 -7.64 -16.07 3.01
C PHE A 17 -9.10 -16.49 2.94
N ALA A 18 -9.53 -17.42 3.78
CA ALA A 18 -10.90 -17.95 3.80
C ALA A 18 -11.95 -16.84 3.98
N PRO A 19 -13.07 -16.86 3.25
CA PRO A 19 -14.07 -15.80 3.27
C PRO A 19 -14.65 -15.52 4.66
N GLU A 20 -14.87 -16.55 5.48
CA GLU A 20 -15.39 -16.41 6.84
C GLU A 20 -14.46 -15.61 7.75
N LEU A 21 -13.15 -15.69 7.54
CA LEU A 21 -12.17 -14.89 8.30
C LEU A 21 -12.20 -13.42 7.89
N GLN A 22 -12.55 -13.13 6.64
CA GLN A 22 -12.70 -11.77 6.16
C GLN A 22 -14.04 -11.17 6.61
N ALA A 23 -15.08 -11.97 6.68
CA ALA A 23 -16.42 -11.53 7.06
C ALA A 23 -16.52 -11.02 8.50
N ILE A 24 -15.73 -11.58 9.44
CA ILE A 24 -15.70 -11.10 10.84
C ILE A 24 -14.98 -9.76 11.03
N ARG A 25 -14.28 -9.28 9.99
CA ARG A 25 -13.65 -7.95 9.92
C ARG A 25 -13.94 -7.32 8.56
N PRO A 26 -15.11 -6.73 8.37
CA PRO A 26 -15.72 -6.48 7.06
C PRO A 26 -15.19 -5.22 6.36
N HIS A 27 -13.88 -5.16 6.10
CA HIS A 27 -13.27 -4.15 5.23
C HIS A 27 -13.36 -4.61 3.77
N PRO A 28 -13.97 -3.82 2.85
CA PRO A 28 -14.18 -4.23 1.47
C PRO A 28 -12.88 -4.59 0.74
N GLY A 29 -11.85 -3.76 0.87
CA GLY A 29 -10.55 -3.99 0.24
C GLY A 29 -9.85 -5.27 0.74
N GLN A 30 -9.99 -5.59 2.03
CA GLN A 30 -9.47 -6.83 2.62
C GLN A 30 -10.14 -8.05 2.00
N ALA A 31 -11.47 -8.05 1.90
CA ALA A 31 -12.23 -9.14 1.30
C ALA A 31 -11.85 -9.37 -0.18
N VAL A 32 -11.77 -8.29 -0.96
CA VAL A 32 -11.34 -8.35 -2.37
C VAL A 32 -9.91 -8.87 -2.50
N SER A 33 -9.01 -8.45 -1.63
CA SER A 33 -7.61 -8.89 -1.67
C SER A 33 -7.48 -10.37 -1.34
N ALA A 34 -8.19 -10.85 -0.32
CA ALA A 34 -8.24 -12.28 0.03
C ALA A 34 -8.81 -13.13 -1.10
N GLN A 35 -9.93 -12.70 -1.69
CA GLN A 35 -10.56 -13.40 -2.82
C GLN A 35 -9.61 -13.49 -4.03
N ASN A 36 -8.87 -12.42 -4.34
CA ASN A 36 -7.90 -12.42 -5.42
C ASN A 36 -6.74 -13.38 -5.15
N LEU A 37 -6.22 -13.42 -3.91
CA LEU A 37 -5.19 -14.37 -3.51
C LEU A 37 -5.67 -15.81 -3.66
N THR A 38 -6.87 -16.12 -3.18
CA THR A 38 -7.49 -17.45 -3.32
C THR A 38 -7.65 -17.86 -4.79
N LYS A 39 -8.10 -16.94 -5.65
CA LYS A 39 -8.25 -17.20 -7.09
C LYS A 39 -6.91 -17.49 -7.78
N VAL A 40 -5.87 -16.74 -7.46
CA VAL A 40 -4.54 -16.93 -8.08
C VAL A 40 -3.89 -18.23 -7.61
N LEU A 41 -4.11 -18.65 -6.36
CA LEU A 41 -3.56 -19.87 -5.78
C LEU A 41 -4.39 -21.13 -6.12
N ALA A 42 -5.56 -20.98 -6.72
CA ALA A 42 -6.44 -22.10 -7.04
C ALA A 42 -5.77 -23.08 -8.02
N GLY A 43 -5.77 -24.36 -7.67
CA GLY A 43 -5.21 -25.42 -8.49
C GLY A 43 -3.66 -25.52 -8.45
N SER A 44 -3.00 -24.76 -7.60
CA SER A 44 -1.54 -24.83 -7.45
C SER A 44 -1.09 -26.19 -6.90
N GLY A 45 -0.24 -26.90 -7.66
CA GLY A 45 0.41 -28.13 -7.22
C GLY A 45 1.37 -27.91 -6.07
N ILE A 46 2.04 -26.74 -6.04
CA ILE A 46 2.94 -26.35 -4.94
C ILE A 46 2.15 -26.16 -3.65
N MET A 47 1.03 -25.45 -3.69
CA MET A 47 0.14 -25.31 -2.53
C MET A 47 -0.39 -26.65 -2.04
N ALA A 48 -0.73 -27.57 -2.96
CA ALA A 48 -1.20 -28.91 -2.62
C ALA A 48 -0.11 -29.77 -1.98
N SER A 49 1.14 -29.64 -2.42
CA SER A 49 2.27 -30.50 -1.99
C SER A 49 2.60 -30.42 -0.49
N HIS A 50 2.31 -29.28 0.16
CA HIS A 50 2.63 -29.06 1.58
C HIS A 50 1.39 -28.95 2.50
N ARG A 51 0.20 -29.25 2.00
CA ARG A 51 -1.05 -29.36 2.80
C ARG A 51 -1.07 -30.65 3.60
N THR A 52 -0.02 -30.91 4.37
CA THR A 52 0.12 -32.13 5.18
C THR A 52 0.18 -31.76 6.67
N ASP A 53 -0.10 -32.73 7.53
CA ASP A 53 -0.01 -32.58 8.99
C ASP A 53 1.44 -32.45 9.50
N ASN A 54 2.43 -32.55 8.61
CA ASN A 54 3.84 -32.46 8.92
C ASN A 54 4.42 -31.03 8.91
N CYS A 55 3.59 -30.02 8.69
CA CYS A 55 4.07 -28.62 8.73
C CYS A 55 4.47 -28.24 10.16
N ARG A 56 5.76 -27.92 10.37
CA ARG A 56 6.29 -27.51 11.68
C ARG A 56 6.04 -26.05 12.02
N ARG A 57 5.48 -25.27 11.10
CA ARG A 57 5.19 -23.84 11.33
C ARG A 57 3.91 -23.68 12.13
N VAL A 58 3.98 -22.93 13.22
CA VAL A 58 2.79 -22.53 13.97
C VAL A 58 1.99 -21.50 13.18
N GLN A 59 2.69 -20.53 12.58
CA GLN A 59 2.10 -19.46 11.77
C GLN A 59 3.10 -19.00 10.70
N ASP A 60 2.57 -18.52 9.57
CA ASP A 60 3.37 -17.88 8.55
C ASP A 60 3.73 -16.43 8.93
N ALA A 61 4.76 -15.89 8.27
CA ALA A 61 5.16 -14.50 8.44
C ALA A 61 4.05 -13.52 8.06
N TYR A 62 4.00 -12.35 8.69
CA TYR A 62 3.02 -11.31 8.40
C TYR A 62 3.05 -10.84 6.96
N SER A 63 4.23 -10.78 6.34
CA SER A 63 4.37 -10.42 4.93
C SER A 63 3.65 -11.36 3.96
N LEU A 64 3.28 -12.55 4.42
CA LEU A 64 2.49 -13.55 3.69
C LEU A 64 1.05 -13.56 4.17
N ARG A 65 0.81 -13.91 5.45
CA ARG A 65 -0.54 -14.11 5.99
C ARG A 65 -1.37 -12.83 6.19
N CYS A 66 -0.72 -11.67 6.38
CA CYS A 66 -1.42 -10.40 6.53
C CYS A 66 -1.53 -9.61 5.20
N SER A 67 -1.25 -10.26 4.06
CA SER A 67 -1.41 -9.64 2.74
C SER A 67 -2.81 -9.09 2.48
N PRO A 68 -3.92 -9.77 2.86
CA PRO A 68 -5.25 -9.20 2.68
C PRO A 68 -5.48 -7.91 3.44
N GLN A 69 -4.97 -7.83 4.68
CA GLN A 69 -5.15 -6.67 5.55
C GLN A 69 -4.40 -5.44 5.01
N VAL A 70 -3.13 -5.60 4.65
CA VAL A 70 -2.29 -4.50 4.14
C VAL A 70 -2.73 -4.06 2.75
N HIS A 71 -2.85 -4.99 1.80
CA HIS A 71 -3.30 -4.64 0.45
C HIS A 71 -4.76 -4.18 0.43
N GLY A 72 -5.58 -4.67 1.36
CA GLY A 72 -6.96 -4.25 1.52
C GLY A 72 -7.05 -2.81 2.01
N ALA A 73 -6.31 -2.44 3.04
CA ALA A 73 -6.25 -1.07 3.53
C ALA A 73 -5.80 -0.10 2.43
N ALA A 74 -4.76 -0.47 1.65
CA ALA A 74 -4.32 0.34 0.53
C ALA A 74 -5.42 0.50 -0.55
N ARG A 75 -6.19 -0.56 -0.86
CA ARG A 75 -7.34 -0.48 -1.79
C ARG A 75 -8.41 0.49 -1.30
N ASP A 76 -8.77 0.40 -0.03
CA ASP A 76 -9.79 1.26 0.56
C ASP A 76 -9.32 2.73 0.59
N THR A 77 -8.01 2.97 0.85
CA THR A 77 -7.38 4.29 0.75
C THR A 77 -7.44 4.85 -0.68
N VAL A 78 -7.10 4.05 -1.69
CA VAL A 78 -7.19 4.47 -3.10
C VAL A 78 -8.64 4.81 -3.48
N ALA A 79 -9.61 4.01 -3.05
CA ALA A 79 -11.02 4.28 -3.32
C ALA A 79 -11.48 5.60 -2.67
N HIS A 80 -11.05 5.87 -1.44
CA HIS A 80 -11.34 7.12 -0.75
C HIS A 80 -10.72 8.33 -1.49
N ALA A 81 -9.44 8.25 -1.85
CA ALA A 81 -8.75 9.31 -2.57
C ALA A 81 -9.38 9.59 -3.94
N ALA A 82 -9.75 8.53 -4.68
CA ALA A 82 -10.45 8.67 -5.96
C ALA A 82 -11.78 9.42 -5.81
N ASN A 83 -12.56 9.14 -4.75
CA ASN A 83 -13.81 9.83 -4.49
C ASN A 83 -13.60 11.33 -4.18
N VAL A 84 -12.53 11.69 -3.48
CA VAL A 84 -12.18 13.09 -3.24
C VAL A 84 -11.76 13.76 -4.54
N ALA A 85 -10.86 13.15 -5.30
CA ALA A 85 -10.38 13.67 -6.58
C ALA A 85 -11.53 13.91 -7.59
N LEU A 86 -12.51 13.01 -7.67
CA LEU A 86 -13.68 13.16 -8.54
C LEU A 86 -14.56 14.36 -8.13
N ARG A 87 -14.67 14.65 -6.84
CA ARG A 87 -15.39 15.85 -6.36
C ARG A 87 -14.63 17.11 -6.74
N GLU A 88 -13.32 17.14 -6.52
CA GLU A 88 -12.48 18.30 -6.89
C GLU A 88 -12.53 18.59 -8.39
N LEU A 89 -12.46 17.56 -9.24
CA LEU A 89 -12.57 17.71 -10.69
C LEU A 89 -13.91 18.32 -11.15
N ALA A 90 -14.96 18.19 -10.35
CA ALA A 90 -16.28 18.74 -10.65
C ALA A 90 -16.55 20.08 -9.93
N SER A 91 -15.60 20.58 -9.16
CA SER A 91 -15.80 21.75 -8.28
C SER A 91 -15.40 23.06 -8.95
N ALA A 92 -16.07 24.14 -8.54
CA ALA A 92 -15.65 25.52 -8.79
C ALA A 92 -14.85 25.98 -7.56
N ILE A 93 -13.54 26.15 -7.73
CA ILE A 93 -12.60 26.34 -6.61
C ILE A 93 -11.92 27.71 -6.57
N ASP A 94 -12.38 28.68 -7.37
CA ASP A 94 -11.77 30.00 -7.42
C ASP A 94 -12.34 30.97 -6.38
N ASN A 95 -11.62 32.04 -6.10
CA ASN A 95 -11.99 33.14 -5.26
C ASN A 95 -11.65 34.48 -5.96
N PRO A 96 -12.63 35.40 -6.16
CA PRO A 96 -14.06 35.22 -5.85
C PRO A 96 -14.80 34.29 -6.80
N VAL A 97 -15.90 33.73 -6.35
CA VAL A 97 -16.80 32.95 -7.21
C VAL A 97 -17.87 33.88 -7.83
N VAL A 98 -18.20 33.62 -9.11
CA VAL A 98 -19.28 34.31 -9.82
C VAL A 98 -20.50 33.39 -9.85
N LEU A 99 -21.57 33.83 -9.15
CA LEU A 99 -22.86 33.16 -9.13
C LEU A 99 -23.75 33.82 -10.18
N ALA A 100 -23.58 33.36 -11.45
CA ALA A 100 -24.14 34.03 -12.63
C ALA A 100 -25.67 34.10 -12.59
N ASP A 101 -26.35 33.04 -12.17
CA ASP A 101 -27.82 32.95 -12.09
C ASP A 101 -28.42 33.93 -11.05
N GLU A 102 -27.61 34.24 -10.02
CA GLU A 102 -28.00 35.14 -8.93
C GLU A 102 -27.46 36.57 -9.13
N GLY A 103 -26.62 36.78 -10.11
CA GLY A 103 -26.00 38.09 -10.40
C GLY A 103 -25.07 38.57 -9.28
N ARG A 104 -24.42 37.65 -8.53
CA ARG A 104 -23.54 37.96 -7.39
C ARG A 104 -22.12 37.51 -7.62
N VAL A 105 -21.22 38.24 -6.98
CA VAL A 105 -19.79 37.85 -6.87
C VAL A 105 -19.48 37.76 -5.37
N GLU A 106 -18.98 36.59 -4.95
CA GLU A 106 -18.78 36.31 -3.52
C GLU A 106 -17.36 35.84 -3.25
N SER A 107 -16.78 36.38 -2.19
CA SER A 107 -15.54 35.85 -1.63
C SER A 107 -15.79 34.54 -0.88
N ASN A 108 -14.87 33.59 -1.01
CA ASN A 108 -15.00 32.25 -0.42
C ASN A 108 -13.64 31.62 -0.13
N GLY A 109 -13.63 30.42 0.43
CA GLY A 109 -12.44 29.61 0.74
C GLY A 109 -12.28 28.35 -0.09
N ASN A 110 -13.01 28.18 -1.19
CA ASN A 110 -13.01 26.95 -1.97
C ASN A 110 -11.67 26.66 -2.69
N PHE A 111 -10.78 27.63 -2.73
CA PHE A 111 -9.41 27.48 -3.24
C PHE A 111 -8.50 26.69 -2.29
N HIS A 112 -8.90 26.45 -1.04
CA HIS A 112 -8.04 25.80 -0.05
C HIS A 112 -7.87 24.31 -0.35
N GLY A 113 -6.64 23.89 -0.65
CA GLY A 113 -6.29 22.55 -1.15
C GLY A 113 -6.28 21.43 -0.12
N ALA A 114 -6.71 21.64 1.12
CA ALA A 114 -6.68 20.63 2.18
C ALA A 114 -7.34 19.28 1.82
N PRO A 115 -8.51 19.24 1.13
CA PRO A 115 -9.13 17.96 0.79
C PRO A 115 -8.24 17.07 -0.07
N VAL A 116 -7.52 17.66 -1.04
CA VAL A 116 -6.59 16.94 -1.92
C VAL A 116 -5.31 16.58 -1.18
N ALA A 117 -4.74 17.53 -0.43
CA ALA A 117 -3.53 17.32 0.35
C ALA A 117 -3.65 16.13 1.31
N TYR A 118 -4.75 16.02 2.03
CA TYR A 118 -4.98 14.93 2.99
C TYR A 118 -5.02 13.56 2.33
N VAL A 119 -5.69 13.43 1.19
CA VAL A 119 -5.77 12.12 0.52
C VAL A 119 -4.48 11.77 -0.21
N LEU A 120 -3.68 12.73 -0.65
CA LEU A 120 -2.34 12.49 -1.20
C LEU A 120 -1.39 11.98 -0.12
N ASP A 121 -1.33 12.62 1.05
CA ASP A 121 -0.57 12.11 2.20
C ASP A 121 -1.02 10.68 2.58
N PHE A 122 -2.32 10.43 2.59
CA PHE A 122 -2.85 9.11 2.91
C PHE A 122 -2.44 8.06 1.86
N LEU A 123 -2.42 8.43 0.58
CA LEU A 123 -1.91 7.57 -0.50
C LEU A 123 -0.42 7.31 -0.36
N ALA A 124 0.39 8.32 -0.02
CA ALA A 124 1.83 8.17 0.21
C ALA A 124 2.13 7.15 1.33
N ILE A 125 1.39 7.23 2.44
CA ILE A 125 1.48 6.25 3.54
C ILE A 125 1.13 4.84 3.05
N ALA A 126 0.02 4.68 2.32
CA ALA A 126 -0.42 3.39 1.80
C ALA A 126 0.59 2.81 0.80
N ALA A 127 1.17 3.63 -0.08
CA ALA A 127 2.19 3.22 -1.04
C ALA A 127 3.48 2.75 -0.35
N ALA A 128 3.95 3.49 0.66
CA ALA A 128 5.13 3.12 1.44
C ALA A 128 4.94 1.80 2.20
N ASP A 129 3.75 1.55 2.76
CA ASP A 129 3.44 0.31 3.47
C ASP A 129 3.36 -0.90 2.51
N VAL A 130 2.72 -0.75 1.35
CA VAL A 130 2.69 -1.79 0.30
C VAL A 130 4.08 -2.09 -0.23
N ALA A 131 4.92 -1.08 -0.44
CA ALA A 131 6.31 -1.27 -0.83
C ALA A 131 7.11 -2.00 0.26
N SER A 132 6.92 -1.62 1.52
CA SER A 132 7.58 -2.24 2.68
C SER A 132 7.24 -3.72 2.81
N ILE A 133 5.96 -4.10 2.75
CA ILE A 133 5.57 -5.51 2.83
C ILE A 133 6.07 -6.32 1.63
N SER A 134 6.19 -5.71 0.45
CA SER A 134 6.75 -6.34 -0.75
C SER A 134 8.24 -6.63 -0.58
N GLU A 135 9.00 -5.66 -0.10
CA GLU A 135 10.42 -5.80 0.19
C GLU A 135 10.66 -6.89 1.26
N ARG A 136 9.87 -6.96 2.31
CA ARG A 136 9.94 -8.02 3.32
C ARG A 136 9.74 -9.41 2.74
N ARG A 137 8.91 -9.58 1.71
CA ARG A 137 8.77 -10.86 0.99
C ARG A 137 10.04 -11.21 0.22
N THR A 138 10.64 -10.24 -0.47
CA THR A 138 11.91 -10.43 -1.18
C THR A 138 13.03 -10.81 -0.22
N ASP A 139 13.24 -10.05 0.85
CA ASP A 139 14.21 -10.33 1.90
C ASP A 139 14.07 -11.77 2.43
N ARG A 140 12.83 -12.20 2.67
CA ARG A 140 12.56 -13.54 3.16
C ARG A 140 12.97 -14.64 2.19
N PHE A 141 12.80 -14.44 0.87
CA PHE A 141 13.25 -15.40 -0.14
C PHE A 141 14.76 -15.54 -0.21
N LEU A 142 15.50 -14.48 0.08
CA LEU A 142 16.94 -14.47 -0.02
C LEU A 142 17.66 -15.04 1.21
N ASP A 143 16.97 -15.15 2.33
CA ASP A 143 17.51 -15.67 3.59
C ASP A 143 17.27 -17.18 3.72
N LYS A 144 18.32 -17.95 3.59
CA LYS A 144 18.29 -19.42 3.68
C LYS A 144 17.69 -19.97 4.98
N THR A 145 17.65 -19.16 6.05
CA THR A 145 17.06 -19.60 7.34
C THR A 145 15.54 -19.51 7.34
N ARG A 146 14.95 -18.82 6.35
CA ARG A 146 13.52 -18.48 6.30
C ARG A 146 12.84 -18.82 4.97
N ASN A 147 13.57 -19.26 3.94
CA ASN A 147 13.09 -19.35 2.56
C ASN A 147 12.65 -20.74 2.11
N ALA A 148 12.32 -21.63 3.05
CA ALA A 148 11.84 -22.99 2.75
C ALA A 148 12.85 -23.83 1.93
N ASP A 149 14.11 -23.80 2.34
CA ASP A 149 15.24 -24.58 1.78
C ASP A 149 15.67 -24.16 0.36
N LEU A 150 15.27 -22.98 -0.10
CA LEU A 150 15.82 -22.41 -1.33
C LEU A 150 17.27 -21.96 -1.12
N PRO A 151 18.07 -21.86 -2.19
CA PRO A 151 19.47 -21.42 -2.07
C PRO A 151 19.55 -19.97 -1.57
N PRO A 152 20.64 -19.61 -0.85
CA PRO A 152 20.87 -18.22 -0.42
C PRO A 152 20.83 -17.27 -1.61
N PHE A 153 20.19 -16.11 -1.46
CA PHE A 153 20.02 -15.10 -2.51
C PHE A 153 19.31 -15.59 -3.78
N LEU A 154 18.72 -16.81 -3.77
CA LEU A 154 18.23 -17.53 -4.96
C LEU A 154 19.32 -17.65 -6.03
N ALA A 155 20.56 -17.83 -5.62
CA ALA A 155 21.72 -18.00 -6.47
C ALA A 155 21.95 -19.47 -6.80
N ASP A 156 22.42 -19.76 -8.01
CA ASP A 156 22.79 -21.14 -8.41
C ASP A 156 24.05 -21.61 -7.69
N ASP A 157 25.04 -20.72 -7.52
CA ASP A 157 26.27 -20.97 -6.76
C ASP A 157 26.52 -19.82 -5.76
N PRO A 158 25.86 -19.87 -4.57
CA PRO A 158 25.96 -18.81 -3.57
C PRO A 158 27.41 -18.63 -3.09
N GLY A 159 27.89 -17.40 -3.16
CA GLY A 159 29.28 -17.05 -2.80
C GLY A 159 30.15 -16.78 -4.01
N VAL A 160 29.84 -17.37 -5.15
CA VAL A 160 30.42 -17.02 -6.47
C VAL A 160 29.47 -16.09 -7.22
N ASP A 161 28.19 -16.41 -7.18
CA ASP A 161 27.11 -15.63 -7.78
C ASP A 161 26.28 -14.95 -6.67
N SER A 162 25.87 -13.72 -6.94
CA SER A 162 25.10 -12.89 -6.00
C SER A 162 23.59 -13.11 -6.10
N GLY A 163 23.11 -13.87 -7.07
CA GLY A 163 21.66 -14.07 -7.30
C GLY A 163 20.89 -12.75 -7.33
N LEU A 164 19.83 -12.67 -6.54
CA LEU A 164 18.95 -11.51 -6.47
C LEU A 164 19.31 -10.51 -5.33
N MET A 165 20.51 -10.61 -4.74
CA MET A 165 20.94 -9.75 -3.63
C MET A 165 20.81 -8.26 -3.97
N ILE A 166 21.25 -7.82 -5.15
CA ILE A 166 21.22 -6.41 -5.55
C ILE A 166 19.79 -5.93 -5.79
N ALA A 167 18.89 -6.80 -6.26
CA ALA A 167 17.47 -6.45 -6.37
C ALA A 167 16.86 -6.12 -5.00
N GLN A 168 17.21 -6.87 -3.95
CA GLN A 168 16.77 -6.58 -2.59
C GLN A 168 17.38 -5.27 -2.06
N TYR A 169 18.66 -5.00 -2.32
CA TYR A 169 19.29 -3.73 -1.94
C TYR A 169 18.59 -2.53 -2.58
N THR A 170 18.25 -2.64 -3.86
CA THR A 170 17.50 -1.61 -4.58
C THR A 170 16.12 -1.38 -3.95
N GLN A 171 15.39 -2.46 -3.65
CA GLN A 171 14.09 -2.36 -2.97
C GLN A 171 14.22 -1.72 -1.58
N ALA A 172 15.23 -2.10 -0.80
CA ALA A 172 15.46 -1.53 0.53
C ALA A 172 15.74 -0.01 0.46
N ALA A 173 16.54 0.42 -0.53
CA ALA A 173 16.83 1.83 -0.77
C ALA A 173 15.54 2.61 -1.15
N ILE A 174 14.75 2.09 -2.08
CA ILE A 174 13.48 2.70 -2.51
C ILE A 174 12.51 2.79 -1.33
N VAL A 175 12.34 1.72 -0.55
CA VAL A 175 11.45 1.72 0.63
C VAL A 175 11.92 2.73 1.67
N SER A 176 13.22 2.86 1.89
CA SER A 176 13.78 3.88 2.80
C SER A 176 13.44 5.31 2.35
N GLU A 177 13.54 5.58 1.05
CA GLU A 177 13.16 6.87 0.46
C GLU A 177 11.66 7.11 0.58
N MET A 178 10.81 6.15 0.18
CA MET A 178 9.35 6.24 0.27
C MET A 178 8.87 6.51 1.69
N LYS A 179 9.50 5.92 2.72
CA LYS A 179 9.16 6.19 4.13
C LYS A 179 9.41 7.65 4.51
N ARG A 180 10.43 8.29 3.93
CA ARG A 180 10.70 9.71 4.15
C ARG A 180 9.70 10.60 3.43
N LEU A 181 9.34 10.24 2.20
CA LEU A 181 8.34 10.95 1.39
C LEU A 181 6.91 10.78 1.94
N ALA A 182 6.64 9.73 2.71
CA ALA A 182 5.36 9.50 3.35
C ALA A 182 5.15 10.27 4.67
N VAL A 183 6.05 11.21 5.00
CA VAL A 183 5.81 12.16 6.10
C VAL A 183 4.74 13.15 5.65
N PRO A 184 3.62 13.31 6.38
CA PRO A 184 2.53 14.17 5.92
C PRO A 184 2.96 15.62 5.70
N ALA A 185 2.76 16.12 4.49
CA ALA A 185 2.99 17.52 4.12
C ALA A 185 1.81 18.42 4.47
N SER A 186 0.60 17.85 4.51
CA SER A 186 -0.65 18.60 4.77
C SER A 186 -0.75 19.14 6.20
N VAL A 187 0.09 18.68 7.13
CA VAL A 187 0.13 19.21 8.51
C VAL A 187 0.88 20.53 8.62
N ASP A 188 1.63 20.89 7.58
CA ASP A 188 2.38 22.15 7.54
C ASP A 188 1.45 23.32 7.11
N SER A 189 1.70 24.49 7.66
CA SER A 189 1.05 25.73 7.27
C SER A 189 1.91 26.91 7.69
N ILE A 190 1.88 27.97 6.88
CA ILE A 190 2.53 29.24 7.19
C ILE A 190 1.59 30.41 6.92
N PRO A 191 1.67 31.51 7.67
CA PRO A 191 0.96 32.72 7.31
C PRO A 191 1.64 33.41 6.11
N SER A 192 0.83 34.02 5.26
CA SER A 192 1.27 34.82 4.13
C SER A 192 0.50 36.14 4.03
N SER A 193 0.83 36.99 3.03
CA SER A 193 0.11 38.24 2.72
C SER A 193 -0.11 39.11 3.96
N ALA A 194 0.96 39.38 4.71
CA ALA A 194 0.92 40.15 5.97
C ALA A 194 -0.05 39.53 7.02
N MET A 195 -0.07 38.18 7.08
CA MET A 195 -0.92 37.38 7.96
C MET A 195 -2.44 37.41 7.61
N GLN A 196 -2.79 37.89 6.42
CA GLN A 196 -4.16 37.82 5.92
C GLN A 196 -4.55 36.37 5.65
N GLU A 197 -3.66 35.59 5.03
CA GLU A 197 -3.78 34.13 4.85
C GLU A 197 -3.02 33.46 5.99
N ASP A 198 -3.66 33.25 7.12
CA ASP A 198 -3.05 32.73 8.36
C ASP A 198 -3.01 31.21 8.45
N HIS A 199 -3.65 30.50 7.51
CA HIS A 199 -3.65 29.04 7.39
C HIS A 199 -3.65 28.59 5.93
N VAL A 200 -2.47 28.47 5.34
CA VAL A 200 -2.28 28.11 3.94
C VAL A 200 -2.22 26.60 3.77
N SER A 201 -2.82 26.05 2.71
CA SER A 201 -2.66 24.63 2.36
C SER A 201 -1.27 24.38 1.78
N MET A 202 -0.50 23.51 2.45
CA MET A 202 0.90 23.20 2.11
C MET A 202 1.04 21.77 1.56
N GLY A 203 0.02 21.22 0.95
CA GLY A 203 -0.02 19.86 0.43
C GLY A 203 0.85 19.60 -0.81
N TRP A 204 1.63 20.56 -1.26
CA TRP A 204 2.50 20.48 -2.43
C TRP A 204 3.44 19.27 -2.42
N SER A 205 4.01 18.95 -1.26
CA SER A 205 4.94 17.83 -1.11
C SER A 205 4.26 16.49 -0.82
N ALA A 206 2.93 16.42 -0.90
CA ALA A 206 2.14 15.20 -0.72
C ALA A 206 1.95 14.40 -2.03
N ASP A 207 2.34 14.95 -3.17
CA ASP A 207 2.21 14.34 -4.50
C ASP A 207 3.34 13.34 -4.87
#